data_4308bcb3d86606dde7675033f123bcce
#
_entry.id   4308bcb3d86606dde7675033f123bcce
#
_cell.length_a   1.000
_cell.length_b   1.000
_cell.length_c   1.000
_cell.angle_alpha   90.00
_cell.angle_beta   90.00
_cell.angle_gamma   90.00
#
_symmetry.space_group_name_H-M   'P 1'
#
loop_
_entity.id
_entity.type
_entity.pdbx_description
1 polymer ?
#
loop_
_entity_poly.entity_id
_entity_poly.type
_entity_poly.pdbx_seq_one_letter_code
_entity_poly.pdbx_strand_id
1 'polypeptide(L)'
;MRFILISVSFLLLFCNMSFAGSLNWTAYSITSHAPYVESSCFNNGSYLSTCNNTNWAYVNSTPVATGTTSNLNHNWNSGNITIGGTNIGSQQRMLVITGYWQHPGTAGQSSTVYFASRNDDGLIVNINNTAVVSDWAQQGPTYWNSNGSFTGTGGEWYPITINWYEWGGSANMDIHYRIDGNNATNTTSGWLDMNNAHFSSAQPQVLVAPSSGQSTIKSTAQSATGEGVKVNISGDNNDLTVRQAGNNNFIIGTNWSSDAQVSGDNNTLSFNQGNILTSGSSGDNGLAFDITGDSNTVNTSQGDDANDTGGHRMWFDIDGDSNTLTLVQKNSGDSNAKHFMSIDIDASSNNVLAYQHNNGAKTLFVDINNNSNDVDIFQYGTGSHFLDVLLDTGNSAHDVDITQDGAGSHGAKVDLSGYSYDFDLTQNSGTSQNYTVDGICGQSGGCTLSTTQN
;
A
#
# COMPACT_ATOMS: atom_id res chain seq x y z
N MET A 1 -33.23 31.59 -26.30
CA MET A 1 -32.80 30.28 -25.76
C MET A 1 -31.56 30.55 -24.88
N ARG A 2 -31.71 30.57 -23.56
CA ARG A 2 -30.57 30.78 -22.62
C ARG A 2 -30.06 29.42 -22.20
N PHE A 3 -28.84 29.12 -22.52
CA PHE A 3 -28.11 27.94 -21.98
C PHE A 3 -27.67 28.24 -20.55
N ILE A 4 -28.20 27.48 -19.60
CA ILE A 4 -27.69 27.46 -18.21
C ILE A 4 -26.55 26.46 -18.18
N LEU A 5 -25.32 26.95 -18.00
CA LEU A 5 -24.17 26.11 -17.67
C LEU A 5 -24.31 25.70 -16.20
N ILE A 6 -24.63 24.45 -15.95
CA ILE A 6 -24.53 23.86 -14.61
C ILE A 6 -23.10 23.37 -14.46
N SER A 7 -22.32 24.11 -13.71
CA SER A 7 -21.00 23.68 -13.25
C SER A 7 -21.19 22.63 -12.14
N VAL A 8 -20.99 21.37 -12.45
CA VAL A 8 -20.95 20.30 -11.44
C VAL A 8 -19.53 20.29 -10.84
N SER A 9 -19.38 20.93 -9.71
CA SER A 9 -18.18 20.78 -8.88
C SER A 9 -18.15 19.37 -8.31
N PHE A 10 -17.27 18.53 -8.84
CA PHE A 10 -16.97 17.23 -8.27
C PHE A 10 -16.20 17.45 -6.96
N LEU A 11 -16.93 17.43 -5.85
CA LEU A 11 -16.34 17.37 -4.51
C LEU A 11 -15.79 15.95 -4.31
N LEU A 12 -14.51 15.77 -4.57
CA LEU A 12 -13.78 14.57 -4.15
C LEU A 12 -13.82 14.52 -2.62
N LEU A 13 -14.79 13.80 -2.09
CA LEU A 13 -14.80 13.41 -0.69
C LEU A 13 -13.67 12.39 -0.50
N PHE A 14 -12.47 12.88 -0.21
CA PHE A 14 -11.46 12.04 0.43
C PHE A 14 -12.05 11.64 1.78
N CYS A 15 -12.50 10.40 1.89
CA CYS A 15 -12.78 9.80 3.17
C CYS A 15 -11.44 9.75 3.91
N ASN A 16 -11.17 10.76 4.71
CA ASN A 16 -10.10 10.73 5.69
C ASN A 16 -10.49 9.63 6.69
N MET A 17 -10.09 8.41 6.42
CA MET A 17 -10.08 7.38 7.46
C MET A 17 -9.10 7.87 8.52
N SER A 18 -9.63 8.40 9.58
CA SER A 18 -8.89 8.70 10.80
C SER A 18 -8.44 7.36 11.37
N PHE A 19 -7.24 6.94 11.01
CA PHE A 19 -6.56 5.92 11.79
C PHE A 19 -6.26 6.56 13.13
N ALA A 20 -6.99 6.17 14.16
CA ALA A 20 -6.68 6.50 15.54
C ALA A 20 -5.40 5.72 15.93
N GLY A 21 -4.29 6.14 15.37
CA GLY A 21 -2.99 5.54 15.58
C GLY A 21 -2.41 5.94 16.93
N SER A 22 -1.55 5.11 17.45
CA SER A 22 -0.82 5.37 18.69
C SER A 22 0.67 5.18 18.49
N LEU A 23 1.47 5.83 19.33
CA LEU A 23 2.91 5.60 19.47
C LEU A 23 3.16 4.64 20.64
N ASN A 24 4.20 3.84 20.56
CA ASN A 24 4.70 3.05 21.68
C ASN A 24 5.47 3.96 22.63
N TRP A 25 5.33 3.78 23.92
CA TRP A 25 6.16 4.46 24.90
C TRP A 25 6.75 3.50 25.93
N THR A 26 7.91 3.85 26.42
CA THR A 26 8.61 3.18 27.52
C THR A 26 9.07 4.23 28.52
N ALA A 27 8.75 4.03 29.80
CA ALA A 27 9.16 4.93 30.86
C ALA A 27 10.32 4.32 31.67
N TYR A 28 11.26 5.13 32.05
CA TYR A 28 12.42 4.77 32.84
C TYR A 28 12.57 5.68 34.04
N SER A 29 13.21 5.19 35.11
CA SER A 29 13.71 6.02 36.20
C SER A 29 15.07 6.61 35.84
N ILE A 30 15.32 7.87 36.20
CA ILE A 30 16.61 8.53 36.05
C ILE A 30 17.23 8.85 37.39
N THR A 31 18.54 8.86 37.46
CA THR A 31 19.32 9.06 38.69
C THR A 31 20.09 10.38 38.69
N SER A 32 19.96 11.17 37.66
CA SER A 32 20.52 12.52 37.53
C SER A 32 19.58 13.45 36.80
N HIS A 33 19.66 14.74 37.09
CA HIS A 33 18.88 15.82 36.44
C HIS A 33 19.37 16.18 35.03
N ALA A 34 20.29 15.47 34.49
CA ALA A 34 20.75 15.61 33.11
C ALA A 34 21.12 14.23 32.56
N PRO A 35 20.12 13.36 32.33
CA PRO A 35 20.42 12.16 31.59
C PRO A 35 21.02 12.57 30.25
N TYR A 36 22.16 12.06 29.90
CA TYR A 36 22.81 12.37 28.63
C TYR A 36 23.09 11.12 27.84
N VAL A 37 23.05 11.27 26.57
CA VAL A 37 23.45 10.23 25.63
C VAL A 37 24.97 10.31 25.46
N GLU A 38 25.64 9.16 25.44
CA GLU A 38 27.06 9.15 25.12
C GLU A 38 27.32 9.85 23.78
N SER A 39 28.46 10.50 23.65
CA SER A 39 28.82 11.31 22.48
C SER A 39 28.71 10.55 21.14
N SER A 40 28.83 9.22 21.18
CA SER A 40 28.63 8.34 20.03
C SER A 40 27.17 8.33 19.52
N CYS A 41 26.21 8.78 20.31
CA CYS A 41 24.80 8.86 19.95
C CYS A 41 24.37 10.22 19.38
N PHE A 42 25.28 11.18 19.37
CA PHE A 42 25.04 12.48 18.73
C PHE A 42 25.99 12.65 17.54
N ASN A 43 25.46 12.98 16.40
CA ASN A 43 26.21 13.44 15.26
C ASN A 43 25.71 14.85 14.87
N ASN A 44 26.60 15.84 14.95
CA ASN A 44 26.29 17.26 14.68
C ASN A 44 25.05 17.79 15.43
N GLY A 45 24.87 17.39 16.68
CA GLY A 45 23.72 17.83 17.48
C GLY A 45 22.42 17.04 17.24
N SER A 46 22.46 16.02 16.37
CA SER A 46 21.32 15.17 16.10
C SER A 46 21.48 13.81 16.77
N TYR A 47 20.41 13.29 17.35
CA TYR A 47 20.36 11.97 17.94
C TYR A 47 20.35 10.89 16.85
N LEU A 48 21.19 9.89 16.97
CA LEU A 48 21.23 8.77 16.01
C LEU A 48 20.16 7.73 16.38
N SER A 49 19.38 7.29 15.41
CA SER A 49 18.36 6.26 15.58
C SER A 49 18.89 4.91 16.05
N THR A 50 20.19 4.67 15.88
CA THR A 50 20.87 3.46 16.36
C THR A 50 21.07 3.44 17.87
N CYS A 51 20.89 4.58 18.54
CA CYS A 51 21.03 4.67 19.99
C CYS A 51 19.69 4.39 20.66
N ASN A 52 19.70 3.45 21.55
CA ASN A 52 18.55 3.03 22.35
C ASN A 52 18.76 3.42 23.82
N ASN A 53 17.77 3.15 24.66
CA ASN A 53 17.80 3.43 26.08
C ASN A 53 19.02 2.87 26.85
N THR A 54 19.73 1.89 26.32
CA THR A 54 20.94 1.33 26.97
C THR A 54 22.16 2.24 26.83
N ASN A 55 22.12 3.21 25.93
CA ASN A 55 23.17 4.18 25.68
C ASN A 55 23.01 5.48 26.48
N TRP A 56 21.93 5.60 27.26
CA TRP A 56 21.68 6.77 28.09
C TRP A 56 22.36 6.63 29.45
N ALA A 57 23.22 7.59 29.77
CA ALA A 57 23.80 7.67 31.11
C ALA A 57 22.72 8.13 32.12
N TYR A 58 22.85 7.61 33.34
CA TYR A 58 21.91 7.89 34.45
C TYR A 58 20.46 7.42 34.24
N VAL A 59 20.18 6.62 33.23
CA VAL A 59 18.87 6.00 33.00
C VAL A 59 18.93 4.56 33.48
N ASN A 60 17.97 4.16 34.30
CA ASN A 60 17.84 2.76 34.72
C ASN A 60 17.42 1.92 33.48
N SER A 61 18.17 0.86 33.19
CA SER A 61 17.90 -0.01 32.05
C SER A 61 16.59 -0.81 32.16
N THR A 62 16.04 -0.95 33.38
CA THR A 62 14.77 -1.63 33.60
C THR A 62 13.63 -0.62 33.45
N PRO A 63 12.69 -0.84 32.52
CA PRO A 63 11.52 0.02 32.39
C PRO A 63 10.65 0.03 33.64
N VAL A 64 10.14 1.19 33.99
CA VAL A 64 9.10 1.36 35.02
C VAL A 64 7.75 0.88 34.49
N ALA A 65 7.46 1.23 33.24
CA ALA A 65 6.22 0.86 32.54
C ALA A 65 6.39 1.02 31.03
N THR A 66 5.53 0.38 30.28
CA THR A 66 5.39 0.51 28.83
C THR A 66 3.93 0.60 28.44
N GLY A 67 3.63 1.13 27.27
CA GLY A 67 2.26 1.21 26.76
C GLY A 67 2.20 1.93 25.43
N THR A 68 1.01 2.39 25.08
CA THR A 68 0.78 3.21 23.88
C THR A 68 0.13 4.53 24.24
N THR A 69 0.37 5.56 23.45
CA THR A 69 -0.27 6.87 23.58
C THR A 69 -0.65 7.42 22.22
N SER A 70 -1.77 8.08 22.16
CA SER A 70 -2.23 8.86 21.01
C SER A 70 -2.16 10.37 21.26
N ASN A 71 -1.67 10.77 22.39
CA ASN A 71 -1.56 12.19 22.79
C ASN A 71 -0.11 12.51 23.20
N LEU A 72 0.43 13.60 22.68
CA LEU A 72 1.76 14.12 22.97
C LEU A 72 1.70 15.49 23.67
N ASN A 73 0.52 15.97 24.02
CA ASN A 73 0.32 17.25 24.64
C ASN A 73 -0.14 17.03 26.09
N HIS A 74 0.80 17.16 27.01
CA HIS A 74 0.60 16.88 28.41
C HIS A 74 1.09 18.03 29.29
N ASN A 75 0.23 18.40 30.23
CA ASN A 75 0.59 19.31 31.32
C ASN A 75 0.23 18.64 32.65
N TRP A 76 1.21 17.98 33.26
CA TRP A 76 1.02 17.26 34.51
C TRP A 76 1.20 18.15 35.75
N ASN A 77 1.69 19.40 35.56
CA ASN A 77 2.09 20.30 36.65
C ASN A 77 3.00 19.55 37.65
N SER A 78 2.78 19.74 38.95
CA SER A 78 3.52 19.03 40.03
C SER A 78 2.87 17.67 40.39
N GLY A 79 1.96 17.17 39.58
CA GLY A 79 1.23 15.92 39.83
C GLY A 79 1.94 14.69 39.29
N ASN A 80 1.20 13.59 39.29
CA ASN A 80 1.69 12.36 38.70
C ASN A 80 1.73 12.46 37.17
N ILE A 81 2.82 11.99 36.59
CA ILE A 81 2.98 11.84 35.13
C ILE A 81 2.12 10.65 34.71
N THR A 82 1.15 10.91 33.85
CA THR A 82 0.24 9.89 33.33
C THR A 82 0.30 9.92 31.80
N ILE A 83 0.66 8.78 31.19
CA ILE A 83 0.72 8.64 29.73
C ILE A 83 -0.04 7.38 29.30
N GLY A 84 -0.85 7.47 28.27
CA GLY A 84 -1.70 6.37 27.83
C GLY A 84 -2.58 5.78 28.95
N GLY A 85 -3.00 6.60 29.93
CA GLY A 85 -3.78 6.17 31.10
C GLY A 85 -2.95 5.55 32.24
N THR A 86 -1.64 5.35 32.07
CA THR A 86 -0.76 4.73 33.07
C THR A 86 0.00 5.78 33.85
N ASN A 87 -0.10 5.74 35.18
CA ASN A 87 0.69 6.58 36.10
C ASN A 87 2.11 5.99 36.24
N ILE A 88 3.12 6.78 35.93
CA ILE A 88 4.53 6.40 35.98
C ILE A 88 5.30 7.06 37.14
N GLY A 89 4.64 7.82 38.00
CA GLY A 89 5.21 8.60 39.10
C GLY A 89 5.23 10.08 38.80
N SER A 90 5.80 10.89 39.66
CA SER A 90 5.75 12.36 39.57
C SER A 90 7.06 13.03 39.20
N GLN A 91 8.19 12.37 39.37
CA GLN A 91 9.51 12.95 39.16
C GLN A 91 10.53 11.86 38.79
N GLN A 92 11.69 12.29 38.31
CA GLN A 92 12.83 11.42 37.96
C GLN A 92 12.45 10.36 36.92
N ARG A 93 11.84 10.82 35.86
CA ARG A 93 11.34 9.97 34.77
C ARG A 93 11.91 10.41 33.43
N MET A 94 12.14 9.41 32.59
CA MET A 94 12.40 9.57 31.18
C MET A 94 11.37 8.77 30.40
N LEU A 95 10.82 9.37 29.37
CA LEU A 95 9.99 8.71 28.37
C LEU A 95 10.76 8.58 27.06
N VAL A 96 10.71 7.41 26.49
CA VAL A 96 11.11 7.14 25.10
C VAL A 96 9.85 6.73 24.35
N ILE A 97 9.45 7.53 23.38
CA ILE A 97 8.24 7.30 22.59
C ILE A 97 8.67 7.05 21.16
N THR A 98 8.20 5.99 20.56
CA THR A 98 8.61 5.56 19.21
C THR A 98 7.42 5.13 18.37
N GLY A 99 7.55 5.26 17.07
CA GLY A 99 6.58 4.84 16.08
C GLY A 99 6.77 5.57 14.77
N TYR A 100 5.67 5.84 14.09
CA TYR A 100 5.65 6.55 12.80
C TYR A 100 4.69 7.72 12.85
N TRP A 101 5.10 8.79 12.21
CA TRP A 101 4.32 10.01 12.00
C TRP A 101 4.07 10.20 10.52
N GLN A 102 2.80 10.45 10.14
CA GLN A 102 2.44 10.75 8.78
C GLN A 102 2.63 12.24 8.50
N HIS A 103 3.32 12.55 7.42
CA HIS A 103 3.53 13.93 6.99
C HIS A 103 2.20 14.57 6.57
N PRO A 104 1.79 15.69 7.22
CA PRO A 104 0.45 16.26 7.02
C PRO A 104 0.27 17.09 5.74
N GLY A 105 1.30 17.18 4.89
CA GLY A 105 1.22 17.89 3.60
C GLY A 105 0.28 17.20 2.60
N THR A 106 0.05 17.87 1.48
CA THR A 106 -0.74 17.29 0.38
C THR A 106 -0.09 16.02 -0.13
N ALA A 107 -0.86 14.94 -0.22
CA ALA A 107 -0.36 13.61 -0.61
C ALA A 107 0.44 13.65 -1.91
N GLY A 108 1.61 13.05 -1.90
CA GLY A 108 2.54 13.02 -3.02
C GLY A 108 3.28 14.33 -3.32
N GLN A 109 3.04 15.41 -2.58
CA GLN A 109 3.72 16.69 -2.76
C GLN A 109 4.78 16.88 -1.68
N SER A 110 5.95 17.38 -2.07
CA SER A 110 6.99 17.75 -1.12
C SER A 110 6.61 19.05 -0.39
N SER A 111 6.70 19.05 0.92
CA SER A 111 6.47 20.23 1.75
C SER A 111 7.29 20.20 3.03
N THR A 112 7.45 21.36 3.66
CA THR A 112 8.19 21.48 4.91
C THR A 112 7.24 21.71 6.07
N VAL A 113 7.41 20.90 7.13
CA VAL A 113 6.70 21.04 8.40
C VAL A 113 7.64 21.60 9.43
N TYR A 114 7.21 22.64 10.10
CA TYR A 114 7.93 23.30 11.21
C TYR A 114 7.40 22.80 12.54
N PHE A 115 8.26 22.74 13.54
CA PHE A 115 7.95 22.21 14.86
C PHE A 115 8.22 23.26 15.95
N ALA A 116 7.41 23.23 16.97
CA ALA A 116 7.58 23.99 18.19
C ALA A 116 7.23 23.12 19.40
N SER A 117 7.86 23.40 20.54
CA SER A 117 7.58 22.68 21.77
C SER A 117 7.47 23.61 22.97
N ARG A 118 6.77 23.13 23.97
CA ARG A 118 6.81 23.62 25.32
C ARG A 118 7.09 22.43 26.23
N ASN A 119 8.18 22.44 26.91
CA ASN A 119 8.63 21.30 27.73
C ASN A 119 9.22 21.72 29.06
N ASP A 120 9.12 20.83 30.00
CA ASP A 120 9.68 20.84 31.34
C ASP A 120 9.93 19.37 31.72
N ASP A 121 11.16 18.86 31.88
CA ASP A 121 12.46 19.49 31.55
C ASP A 121 12.82 19.33 30.05
N GLY A 122 13.68 18.37 29.71
CA GLY A 122 14.25 18.22 28.39
C GLY A 122 13.40 17.44 27.40
N LEU A 123 13.42 17.87 26.14
CA LEU A 123 12.73 17.24 25.03
C LEU A 123 13.58 17.18 23.77
N ILE A 124 13.65 16.00 23.14
CA ILE A 124 14.19 15.81 21.79
C ILE A 124 13.14 15.08 20.94
N VAL A 125 12.88 15.60 19.77
CA VAL A 125 12.04 14.95 18.77
C VAL A 125 12.84 14.75 17.49
N ASN A 126 12.93 13.51 17.02
CA ASN A 126 13.54 13.15 15.75
C ASN A 126 12.48 12.59 14.80
N ILE A 127 12.48 13.05 13.56
CA ILE A 127 11.71 12.49 12.47
C ILE A 127 12.68 12.05 11.39
N ASN A 128 12.66 10.77 11.03
CA ASN A 128 13.56 10.19 10.04
C ASN A 128 15.04 10.58 10.29
N ASN A 129 15.48 10.47 11.54
CA ASN A 129 16.82 10.84 12.02
C ASN A 129 17.18 12.34 11.94
N THR A 130 16.21 13.20 11.65
CA THR A 130 16.39 14.66 11.70
C THR A 130 15.83 15.18 13.00
N ALA A 131 16.64 15.87 13.80
CA ALA A 131 16.16 16.53 15.01
C ALA A 131 15.30 17.74 14.65
N VAL A 132 14.02 17.68 14.97
CA VAL A 132 13.04 18.76 14.74
C VAL A 132 12.72 19.53 16.02
N VAL A 133 13.00 18.93 17.17
CA VAL A 133 13.06 19.59 18.48
C VAL A 133 14.35 19.15 19.16
N SER A 134 15.13 20.06 19.69
CA SER A 134 16.37 19.79 20.42
C SER A 134 16.49 20.77 21.59
N ASP A 135 15.75 20.50 22.64
CA ASP A 135 15.71 21.30 23.86
C ASP A 135 15.95 20.42 25.08
N TRP A 136 17.22 19.98 25.22
CA TRP A 136 17.63 19.03 26.25
C TRP A 136 18.29 19.74 27.43
N ALA A 137 17.47 20.41 28.23
CA ALA A 137 17.94 21.17 29.38
C ALA A 137 17.00 21.01 30.58
N GLN A 138 17.53 21.12 31.76
CA GLN A 138 16.72 21.29 32.98
C GLN A 138 16.15 22.70 32.99
N GLN A 139 14.83 22.80 32.94
CA GLN A 139 14.14 24.10 32.85
C GLN A 139 12.70 23.99 33.35
N GLY A 140 12.09 25.08 33.73
CA GLY A 140 10.64 25.14 33.89
C GLY A 140 9.94 25.27 32.51
N PRO A 141 8.59 25.21 32.50
CA PRO A 141 7.84 25.19 31.24
C PRO A 141 8.15 26.42 30.40
N THR A 142 9.01 26.23 29.42
CA THR A 142 9.46 27.33 28.54
C THR A 142 8.54 27.41 27.34
N TYR A 143 8.06 28.59 27.01
CA TYR A 143 7.13 28.78 25.92
C TYR A 143 7.83 28.74 24.56
N TRP A 144 7.33 27.86 23.70
CA TRP A 144 7.48 27.85 22.24
C TRP A 144 8.88 28.17 21.71
N ASN A 145 9.80 27.28 21.95
CA ASN A 145 11.02 27.29 21.17
C ASN A 145 10.66 26.75 19.79
N SER A 146 10.72 27.61 18.76
CA SER A 146 10.67 27.15 17.39
C SER A 146 11.97 26.39 17.15
N ASN A 147 11.86 25.10 16.96
CA ASN A 147 13.05 24.27 17.01
C ASN A 147 13.58 23.99 15.60
N GLY A 148 12.94 23.21 14.84
CA GLY A 148 13.42 22.82 13.52
C GLY A 148 12.28 22.55 12.57
N SER A 149 12.66 21.96 11.46
CA SER A 149 11.72 21.58 10.41
C SER A 149 12.11 20.25 9.81
N PHE A 150 11.14 19.61 9.21
CA PHE A 150 11.31 18.40 8.40
C PHE A 150 10.68 18.61 7.03
N THR A 151 11.43 18.35 5.99
CA THR A 151 10.92 18.35 4.61
C THR A 151 10.70 16.90 4.16
N GLY A 152 9.49 16.60 3.76
CA GLY A 152 9.08 15.27 3.33
C GLY A 152 7.94 15.32 2.33
N THR A 153 7.48 14.16 1.92
CA THR A 153 6.35 14.00 1.02
C THR A 153 5.06 13.88 1.84
N GLY A 154 4.07 14.68 1.54
CA GLY A 154 2.77 14.64 2.19
C GLY A 154 2.10 13.27 2.04
N GLY A 155 1.52 12.79 3.13
CA GLY A 155 0.91 11.45 3.20
C GLY A 155 1.88 10.32 3.51
N GLU A 156 3.19 10.51 3.32
CA GLU A 156 4.19 9.51 3.65
C GLU A 156 4.41 9.38 5.15
N TRP A 157 4.84 8.19 5.56
CA TRP A 157 5.10 7.85 6.96
C TRP A 157 6.59 7.86 7.26
N TYR A 158 6.97 8.56 8.31
CA TYR A 158 8.35 8.69 8.74
C TYR A 158 8.52 8.19 10.17
N PRO A 159 9.60 7.46 10.47
CA PRO A 159 9.87 7.05 11.85
C PRO A 159 10.03 8.27 12.74
N ILE A 160 9.41 8.24 13.92
CA ILE A 160 9.50 9.27 14.94
C ILE A 160 10.04 8.69 16.24
N THR A 161 10.94 9.43 16.86
CA THR A 161 11.42 9.14 18.21
C THR A 161 11.35 10.40 19.05
N ILE A 162 10.72 10.31 20.20
CA ILE A 162 10.59 11.39 21.17
C ILE A 162 11.24 10.94 22.47
N ASN A 163 12.19 11.70 22.96
CA ASN A 163 12.80 11.51 24.26
C ASN A 163 12.45 12.74 25.11
N TRP A 164 11.86 12.50 26.25
CA TRP A 164 11.50 13.51 27.22
C TRP A 164 11.94 13.08 28.60
N TYR A 165 12.41 14.00 29.44
CA TYR A 165 12.68 13.71 30.83
C TYR A 165 12.13 14.80 31.77
N GLU A 166 11.84 14.39 32.99
CA GLU A 166 11.46 15.20 34.13
C GLU A 166 12.31 14.83 35.34
N TRP A 167 13.00 15.81 35.89
CA TRP A 167 13.78 15.61 37.12
C TRP A 167 12.99 15.94 38.38
N GLY A 168 12.28 17.05 38.37
CA GLY A 168 11.48 17.47 39.52
C GLY A 168 10.83 18.82 39.32
N GLY A 169 9.70 19.02 39.95
CA GLY A 169 8.91 20.23 39.84
C GLY A 169 7.61 20.01 39.08
N SER A 170 7.32 20.90 38.14
CA SER A 170 6.23 20.74 37.19
C SER A 170 6.73 19.89 35.99
N ALA A 171 5.82 19.15 35.39
CA ALA A 171 6.11 18.35 34.23
C ALA A 171 5.23 18.76 33.04
N ASN A 172 5.84 18.96 31.91
CA ASN A 172 5.13 19.35 30.68
C ASN A 172 5.80 18.75 29.44
N MET A 173 4.99 18.24 28.52
CA MET A 173 5.41 17.80 27.19
C MET A 173 4.32 18.22 26.20
N ASP A 174 4.60 19.21 25.36
CA ASP A 174 3.64 19.82 24.46
C ASP A 174 4.33 20.09 23.13
N ILE A 175 3.91 19.39 22.06
CA ILE A 175 4.56 19.42 20.75
C ILE A 175 3.54 19.89 19.72
N HIS A 176 3.92 20.86 18.92
CA HIS A 176 3.10 21.45 17.88
C HIS A 176 3.80 21.47 16.53
N TYR A 177 3.04 21.52 15.46
CA TYR A 177 3.57 21.61 14.10
C TYR A 177 2.79 22.61 13.24
N ARG A 178 3.39 22.98 12.11
CA ARG A 178 2.78 23.85 11.10
C ARG A 178 3.37 23.56 9.71
N ILE A 179 2.55 23.60 8.67
CA ILE A 179 2.95 23.27 7.29
C ILE A 179 3.40 24.49 6.48
N ASP A 180 3.03 25.70 6.84
CA ASP A 180 3.36 26.89 6.07
C ASP A 180 4.79 27.41 6.35
N GLY A 181 5.44 27.96 5.33
CA GLY A 181 6.83 28.38 5.38
C GLY A 181 7.15 29.59 6.29
N ASN A 182 6.30 29.96 7.21
CA ASN A 182 6.54 31.06 8.10
C ASN A 182 7.13 30.59 9.44
N ASN A 183 8.41 30.73 9.59
CA ASN A 183 9.19 30.42 10.79
C ASN A 183 8.94 31.45 11.93
N ALA A 184 7.68 31.83 12.16
CA ALA A 184 7.34 32.83 13.16
C ALA A 184 7.51 32.27 14.58
N THR A 185 8.51 32.75 15.24
CA THR A 185 8.78 32.52 16.67
C THR A 185 7.65 33.07 17.55
N ASN A 186 7.30 32.34 18.59
CA ASN A 186 6.57 32.83 19.77
C ASN A 186 5.08 33.20 19.62
N THR A 187 4.36 32.73 18.63
CA THR A 187 2.90 32.90 18.61
C THR A 187 2.18 31.56 18.53
N THR A 188 1.19 31.33 19.36
CA THR A 188 0.31 30.15 19.36
C THR A 188 -0.65 30.14 18.16
N SER A 189 -0.66 31.18 17.36
CA SER A 189 -1.58 31.30 16.22
C SER A 189 -1.07 30.49 15.02
N GLY A 190 -1.87 29.57 14.55
CA GLY A 190 -1.58 28.74 13.36
C GLY A 190 -0.77 27.47 13.64
N TRP A 191 -0.42 27.19 14.86
CA TRP A 191 0.17 25.91 15.27
C TRP A 191 -0.91 24.88 15.58
N LEU A 192 -0.70 23.66 15.13
CA LEU A 192 -1.57 22.52 15.36
C LEU A 192 -0.94 21.58 16.38
N ASP A 193 -1.74 21.03 17.27
CA ASP A 193 -1.27 20.01 18.19
C ASP A 193 -0.84 18.75 17.44
N MET A 194 0.28 18.19 17.83
CA MET A 194 0.64 16.85 17.40
C MET A 194 -0.27 15.83 18.09
N ASN A 195 -1.24 15.33 17.38
CA ASN A 195 -2.28 14.44 17.88
C ASN A 195 -2.28 13.08 17.15
N ASN A 196 -3.09 12.19 17.64
CA ASN A 196 -3.20 10.78 17.21
C ASN A 196 -3.62 10.55 15.75
N ALA A 197 -4.14 11.55 15.06
CA ALA A 197 -4.61 11.36 13.68
C ALA A 197 -3.47 11.06 12.68
N HIS A 198 -2.23 11.27 13.11
CA HIS A 198 -1.05 11.16 12.27
C HIS A 198 0.01 10.19 12.82
N PHE A 199 -0.36 9.27 13.68
CA PHE A 199 0.59 8.33 14.29
C PHE A 199 0.27 6.86 14.01
N SER A 200 1.32 6.03 14.07
CA SER A 200 1.21 4.57 14.09
C SER A 200 2.33 3.97 14.94
N SER A 201 2.01 2.94 15.72
CA SER A 201 2.99 2.20 16.54
C SER A 201 3.86 1.23 15.74
N ALA A 202 3.44 0.86 14.55
CA ALA A 202 4.20 0.06 13.59
C ALA A 202 4.38 0.85 12.30
N GLN A 203 5.35 0.48 11.48
CA GLN A 203 5.47 1.08 10.16
C GLN A 203 4.18 0.81 9.38
N PRO A 204 3.39 1.85 9.06
CA PRO A 204 2.24 1.65 8.21
C PRO A 204 2.73 1.15 6.86
N GLN A 205 2.13 0.10 6.39
CA GLN A 205 2.41 -0.39 5.06
C GLN A 205 2.01 0.71 4.06
N VAL A 206 2.95 1.17 3.27
CA VAL A 206 2.64 2.04 2.13
C VAL A 206 1.73 1.24 1.22
N LEU A 207 0.60 1.82 0.80
CA LEU A 207 -0.27 1.17 -0.17
C LEU A 207 0.56 0.77 -1.39
N VAL A 208 0.67 -0.51 -1.64
CA VAL A 208 1.34 -1.00 -2.84
C VAL A 208 0.60 -0.43 -4.04
N ALA A 209 1.29 0.35 -4.83
CA ALA A 209 0.76 0.94 -6.04
C ALA A 209 1.51 0.38 -7.26
N PRO A 210 0.86 0.28 -8.42
CA PRO A 210 1.54 -0.12 -9.64
C PRO A 210 2.77 0.73 -9.91
N SER A 211 3.83 0.12 -10.40
CA SER A 211 5.01 0.85 -10.90
C SER A 211 4.62 1.83 -12.02
N SER A 212 5.49 2.76 -12.36
CA SER A 212 5.21 3.69 -13.47
C SER A 212 5.02 2.95 -14.80
N GLY A 213 5.75 1.86 -15.03
CA GLY A 213 5.59 0.98 -16.19
C GLY A 213 4.22 0.31 -16.20
N GLN A 214 3.85 -0.36 -15.11
CA GLN A 214 2.54 -1.00 -14.94
C GLN A 214 1.38 -0.01 -15.06
N SER A 215 1.51 1.17 -14.48
CA SER A 215 0.51 2.24 -14.61
C SER A 215 0.36 2.71 -16.05
N THR A 216 1.44 2.72 -16.82
CA THR A 216 1.42 3.04 -18.26
C THR A 216 0.72 1.94 -19.05
N ILE A 217 1.05 0.68 -18.81
CA ILE A 217 0.39 -0.47 -19.45
C ILE A 217 -1.11 -0.42 -19.18
N LYS A 218 -1.51 -0.24 -17.93
CA LYS A 218 -2.91 -0.12 -17.51
C LYS A 218 -3.62 1.05 -18.20
N SER A 219 -3.04 2.22 -18.22
CA SER A 219 -3.66 3.40 -18.84
C SER A 219 -3.77 3.26 -20.36
N THR A 220 -2.78 2.66 -21.00
CA THR A 220 -2.83 2.35 -22.43
C THR A 220 -3.94 1.35 -22.74
N ALA A 221 -4.01 0.27 -22.00
CA ALA A 221 -5.06 -0.73 -22.14
C ALA A 221 -6.46 -0.12 -21.91
N GLN A 222 -6.64 0.65 -20.86
CA GLN A 222 -7.94 1.28 -20.53
C GLN A 222 -8.37 2.35 -21.53
N SER A 223 -7.45 2.98 -22.22
CA SER A 223 -7.74 3.94 -23.28
C SER A 223 -7.90 3.33 -24.67
N ALA A 224 -7.52 2.06 -24.85
CA ALA A 224 -7.64 1.38 -26.12
C ALA A 224 -9.11 1.27 -26.57
N THR A 225 -9.33 1.46 -27.85
CA THR A 225 -10.64 1.35 -28.48
C THR A 225 -10.51 0.53 -29.76
N GLY A 226 -11.54 -0.18 -30.11
CA GLY A 226 -11.56 -0.99 -31.32
C GLY A 226 -12.94 -1.59 -31.58
N GLU A 227 -13.05 -2.27 -32.67
CA GLU A 227 -14.24 -3.06 -33.03
C GLU A 227 -13.84 -4.35 -33.70
N GLY A 228 -14.51 -5.42 -33.33
CA GLY A 228 -14.38 -6.71 -33.97
C GLY A 228 -13.15 -7.53 -33.54
N VAL A 229 -12.83 -8.52 -34.33
CA VAL A 229 -11.79 -9.52 -34.06
C VAL A 229 -10.72 -9.43 -35.12
N LYS A 230 -9.49 -9.22 -34.68
CA LYS A 230 -8.30 -9.16 -35.55
C LYS A 230 -7.28 -10.17 -35.02
N VAL A 231 -7.20 -11.32 -35.62
CA VAL A 231 -6.33 -12.43 -35.20
C VAL A 231 -5.69 -13.08 -36.42
N ASN A 232 -4.40 -13.26 -36.39
CA ASN A 232 -3.64 -14.06 -37.33
C ASN A 232 -3.25 -15.39 -36.66
N ILE A 233 -3.53 -16.48 -37.28
CA ILE A 233 -3.22 -17.81 -36.78
C ILE A 233 -2.25 -18.51 -37.73
N SER A 234 -1.15 -19.00 -37.21
CA SER A 234 -0.16 -19.82 -37.91
C SER A 234 0.11 -21.10 -37.13
N GLY A 235 0.24 -22.22 -37.83
CA GLY A 235 0.37 -23.56 -37.22
C GLY A 235 -0.86 -24.43 -37.46
N ASP A 236 -0.78 -25.70 -37.03
CA ASP A 236 -1.76 -26.72 -37.31
C ASP A 236 -2.72 -26.95 -36.12
N ASN A 237 -3.96 -27.31 -36.42
CA ASN A 237 -4.98 -27.73 -35.45
C ASN A 237 -5.32 -26.69 -34.34
N ASN A 238 -5.12 -25.41 -34.58
CA ASN A 238 -5.56 -24.38 -33.65
C ASN A 238 -7.10 -24.21 -33.70
N ASP A 239 -7.75 -24.13 -32.55
CA ASP A 239 -9.19 -23.86 -32.42
C ASP A 239 -9.41 -22.48 -31.77
N LEU A 240 -10.09 -21.57 -32.47
CA LEU A 240 -10.44 -20.25 -31.95
C LEU A 240 -11.96 -20.07 -31.98
N THR A 241 -12.58 -19.97 -30.85
CA THR A 241 -13.98 -19.63 -30.68
C THR A 241 -14.12 -18.24 -30.07
N VAL A 242 -14.79 -17.32 -30.76
CA VAL A 242 -15.08 -15.97 -30.28
C VAL A 242 -16.57 -15.72 -30.25
N ARG A 243 -17.06 -15.20 -29.15
CA ARG A 243 -18.44 -14.72 -28.99
C ARG A 243 -18.42 -13.29 -28.44
N GLN A 244 -19.07 -12.39 -29.15
CA GLN A 244 -19.17 -10.99 -28.74
C GLN A 244 -20.65 -10.56 -28.69
N ALA A 245 -21.05 -9.94 -27.57
CA ALA A 245 -22.34 -9.29 -27.40
C ALA A 245 -22.16 -7.88 -26.84
N GLY A 246 -23.02 -6.95 -27.20
CA GLY A 246 -22.83 -5.53 -26.89
C GLY A 246 -22.04 -4.80 -27.98
N ASN A 247 -21.78 -3.51 -27.76
CA ASN A 247 -21.12 -2.65 -28.73
C ASN A 247 -19.64 -2.46 -28.39
N ASN A 248 -18.81 -2.23 -29.42
CA ASN A 248 -17.40 -1.85 -29.28
C ASN A 248 -16.54 -2.89 -28.56
N ASN A 249 -16.91 -4.16 -28.54
CA ASN A 249 -16.02 -5.21 -28.08
C ASN A 249 -14.97 -5.51 -29.15
N PHE A 250 -13.72 -5.72 -28.74
CA PHE A 250 -12.63 -5.93 -29.69
C PHE A 250 -11.59 -6.93 -29.19
N ILE A 251 -10.92 -7.57 -30.15
CA ILE A 251 -9.78 -8.47 -29.94
C ILE A 251 -8.65 -8.03 -30.88
N ILE A 252 -7.48 -7.76 -30.35
CA ILE A 252 -6.30 -7.26 -31.04
C ILE A 252 -5.00 -7.80 -30.40
N GLY A 253 -3.85 -7.45 -30.95
CA GLY A 253 -2.54 -7.83 -30.38
C GLY A 253 -2.15 -7.00 -29.14
N THR A 254 -1.16 -7.48 -28.42
CA THR A 254 -0.72 -6.97 -27.10
C THR A 254 -0.27 -5.52 -27.11
N ASN A 255 0.13 -4.97 -28.25
CA ASN A 255 0.42 -3.54 -28.36
C ASN A 255 -0.83 -2.64 -28.52
N TRP A 256 -2.03 -3.22 -28.42
CA TRP A 256 -3.33 -2.55 -28.60
C TRP A 256 -3.55 -1.85 -29.95
N SER A 257 -2.82 -2.24 -30.97
CA SER A 257 -2.92 -1.65 -32.31
C SER A 257 -2.69 -2.62 -33.49
N SER A 258 -1.97 -3.72 -33.29
CA SER A 258 -1.75 -4.78 -34.29
C SER A 258 -2.86 -5.84 -34.23
N ASP A 259 -2.83 -6.76 -35.17
CA ASP A 259 -3.63 -7.99 -35.08
C ASP A 259 -3.00 -8.91 -34.01
N ALA A 260 -3.82 -9.57 -33.21
CA ALA A 260 -3.37 -10.61 -32.30
C ALA A 260 -2.72 -11.77 -33.06
N GLN A 261 -1.74 -12.39 -32.49
CA GLN A 261 -1.00 -13.49 -33.13
C GLN A 261 -1.22 -14.81 -32.36
N VAL A 262 -1.41 -15.89 -33.07
CA VAL A 262 -1.28 -17.26 -32.58
C VAL A 262 -0.28 -17.96 -33.45
N SER A 263 0.81 -18.43 -32.86
CA SER A 263 1.90 -19.10 -33.55
C SER A 263 2.26 -20.38 -32.80
N GLY A 264 2.01 -21.53 -33.41
CA GLY A 264 2.19 -22.86 -32.81
C GLY A 264 1.01 -23.79 -33.12
N ASP A 265 1.09 -25.02 -32.63
CA ASP A 265 0.13 -26.07 -32.98
C ASP A 265 -0.81 -26.41 -31.79
N ASN A 266 -2.01 -26.87 -32.11
CA ASN A 266 -2.98 -27.40 -31.15
C ASN A 266 -3.43 -26.43 -30.03
N ASN A 267 -3.37 -25.16 -30.23
CA ASN A 267 -3.88 -24.21 -29.25
C ASN A 267 -5.41 -24.16 -29.27
N THR A 268 -6.04 -24.08 -28.10
CA THR A 268 -7.49 -23.98 -27.92
C THR A 268 -7.87 -22.66 -27.22
N LEU A 269 -8.50 -21.77 -27.92
CA LEU A 269 -8.81 -20.44 -27.47
C LEU A 269 -10.32 -20.18 -27.51
N SER A 270 -10.92 -19.79 -26.38
CA SER A 270 -12.34 -19.50 -26.26
C SER A 270 -12.58 -18.17 -25.57
N PHE A 271 -13.10 -17.19 -26.31
CA PHE A 271 -13.25 -15.82 -25.83
C PHE A 271 -14.72 -15.39 -25.87
N ASN A 272 -15.25 -15.01 -24.71
CA ASN A 272 -16.58 -14.44 -24.58
C ASN A 272 -16.49 -12.99 -24.10
N GLN A 273 -17.09 -12.05 -24.84
CA GLN A 273 -17.18 -10.65 -24.47
C GLN A 273 -18.63 -10.16 -24.49
N GLY A 274 -19.09 -9.64 -23.37
CA GLY A 274 -20.48 -9.23 -23.18
C GLY A 274 -21.45 -10.36 -22.88
N ASN A 275 -22.62 -10.04 -22.36
CA ASN A 275 -23.64 -11.03 -22.04
C ASN A 275 -24.45 -11.42 -23.27
N ILE A 276 -24.27 -12.62 -23.75
CA ILE A 276 -24.96 -13.17 -24.94
C ILE A 276 -26.45 -13.50 -24.68
N LEU A 277 -26.88 -13.52 -23.42
CA LEU A 277 -28.26 -13.89 -23.04
C LEU A 277 -29.18 -12.67 -22.91
N THR A 278 -28.65 -11.47 -22.73
CA THR A 278 -29.41 -10.23 -22.57
C THR A 278 -28.94 -9.19 -23.57
N SER A 279 -29.81 -8.77 -24.46
CA SER A 279 -29.53 -7.70 -25.42
C SER A 279 -29.39 -6.36 -24.69
N GLY A 280 -28.23 -5.74 -24.72
CA GLY A 280 -28.05 -4.34 -24.34
C GLY A 280 -27.11 -4.05 -23.17
N SER A 281 -26.41 -5.01 -22.69
CA SER A 281 -25.40 -4.84 -21.61
C SER A 281 -23.97 -4.91 -22.13
N SER A 282 -23.06 -4.51 -21.30
CA SER A 282 -21.61 -4.61 -21.35
C SER A 282 -20.97 -4.59 -22.75
N GLY A 283 -20.73 -3.42 -23.24
CA GLY A 283 -19.86 -3.19 -24.40
C GLY A 283 -18.50 -2.64 -24.00
N ASP A 284 -17.68 -2.37 -25.00
CA ASP A 284 -16.38 -1.74 -24.85
C ASP A 284 -15.35 -2.61 -24.10
N ASN A 285 -15.51 -3.93 -24.15
CA ASN A 285 -14.53 -4.87 -23.61
C ASN A 285 -13.40 -5.09 -24.62
N GLY A 286 -12.18 -5.01 -24.16
CA GLY A 286 -10.99 -5.22 -24.95
C GLY A 286 -10.17 -6.42 -24.49
N LEU A 287 -9.81 -7.26 -25.43
CA LEU A 287 -8.86 -8.35 -25.23
C LEU A 287 -7.67 -8.13 -26.18
N ALA A 288 -6.49 -8.18 -25.65
CA ALA A 288 -5.28 -8.21 -26.47
C ALA A 288 -4.49 -9.46 -26.11
N PHE A 289 -3.89 -10.10 -27.10
CA PHE A 289 -3.02 -11.24 -26.86
C PHE A 289 -2.04 -11.47 -28.01
N ASP A 290 -0.92 -12.06 -27.69
CA ASP A 290 -0.06 -12.75 -28.62
C ASP A 290 0.31 -14.11 -27.95
N ILE A 291 0.22 -15.18 -28.67
CA ILE A 291 0.47 -16.55 -28.18
C ILE A 291 1.46 -17.21 -29.09
N THR A 292 2.64 -17.54 -28.58
CA THR A 292 3.62 -18.37 -29.24
C THR A 292 3.84 -19.64 -28.41
N GLY A 293 3.67 -20.80 -29.03
CA GLY A 293 3.81 -22.08 -28.35
C GLY A 293 2.68 -23.05 -28.69
N ASP A 294 2.84 -24.30 -28.27
CA ASP A 294 1.96 -25.41 -28.62
C ASP A 294 1.03 -25.80 -27.48
N SER A 295 -0.16 -26.24 -27.82
CA SER A 295 -1.10 -26.84 -26.86
C SER A 295 -1.56 -25.96 -25.71
N ASN A 296 -1.54 -24.66 -25.86
CA ASN A 296 -2.08 -23.74 -24.87
C ASN A 296 -3.63 -23.74 -24.88
N THR A 297 -4.24 -23.68 -23.73
CA THR A 297 -5.68 -23.59 -23.56
C THR A 297 -6.04 -22.28 -22.83
N VAL A 298 -6.75 -21.37 -23.51
CA VAL A 298 -7.14 -20.08 -22.92
C VAL A 298 -8.65 -19.89 -23.02
N ASN A 299 -9.30 -19.79 -21.91
CA ASN A 299 -10.73 -19.48 -21.79
C ASN A 299 -10.94 -18.13 -21.14
N THR A 300 -11.65 -17.22 -21.77
CA THR A 300 -11.95 -15.92 -21.17
C THR A 300 -13.44 -15.56 -21.18
N SER A 301 -13.86 -14.82 -20.18
CA SER A 301 -15.15 -14.17 -20.14
C SER A 301 -15.05 -12.75 -19.62
N GLN A 302 -15.48 -11.77 -20.39
CA GLN A 302 -15.54 -10.35 -20.00
C GLN A 302 -16.98 -9.86 -20.10
N GLY A 303 -17.53 -9.31 -19.01
CA GLY A 303 -18.84 -8.71 -19.03
C GLY A 303 -19.99 -9.69 -19.17
N ASP A 304 -19.90 -10.90 -18.65
CA ASP A 304 -20.91 -11.96 -18.79
C ASP A 304 -22.01 -11.89 -17.71
N ASP A 305 -22.17 -10.81 -17.00
CA ASP A 305 -23.26 -10.60 -16.06
C ASP A 305 -24.36 -9.71 -16.70
N ALA A 306 -25.61 -9.98 -16.38
CA ALA A 306 -26.77 -9.23 -16.91
C ALA A 306 -26.72 -7.74 -16.55
N ASN A 307 -26.06 -7.36 -15.50
CA ASN A 307 -25.89 -5.98 -15.05
C ASN A 307 -24.49 -5.42 -15.34
N ASP A 308 -23.63 -6.14 -16.00
CA ASP A 308 -22.27 -5.69 -16.28
C ASP A 308 -22.28 -4.49 -17.24
N THR A 309 -21.50 -3.49 -16.95
CA THR A 309 -21.40 -2.25 -17.74
C THR A 309 -20.26 -2.28 -18.76
N GLY A 310 -19.46 -3.33 -18.76
CA GLY A 310 -18.34 -3.50 -19.67
C GLY A 310 -17.15 -2.58 -19.42
N GLY A 311 -16.32 -2.42 -20.41
CA GLY A 311 -15.10 -1.61 -20.33
C GLY A 311 -13.90 -2.34 -19.72
N HIS A 312 -14.03 -3.65 -19.59
CA HIS A 312 -12.95 -4.49 -19.09
C HIS A 312 -11.80 -4.62 -20.10
N ARG A 313 -10.60 -4.84 -19.61
CA ARG A 313 -9.42 -5.07 -20.43
C ARG A 313 -8.67 -6.30 -19.92
N MET A 314 -8.21 -7.11 -20.85
CA MET A 314 -7.29 -8.22 -20.61
C MET A 314 -6.09 -8.11 -21.57
N TRP A 315 -5.02 -8.69 -21.18
CA TRP A 315 -3.82 -8.88 -21.99
C TRP A 315 -3.25 -10.25 -21.63
N PHE A 316 -2.76 -10.99 -22.59
CA PHE A 316 -1.87 -12.14 -22.33
C PHE A 316 -0.51 -11.77 -22.91
N ASP A 317 0.24 -12.57 -23.24
CA ASP A 317 1.44 -12.72 -24.02
C ASP A 317 1.87 -14.15 -23.79
N ILE A 318 2.26 -15.05 -24.05
CA ILE A 318 2.43 -16.45 -23.70
C ILE A 318 3.48 -17.06 -24.63
N ASP A 319 4.72 -16.93 -24.37
CA ASP A 319 5.78 -17.60 -25.12
C ASP A 319 6.13 -18.95 -24.48
N GLY A 320 5.19 -19.91 -24.47
CA GLY A 320 5.39 -21.21 -23.86
C GLY A 320 4.32 -22.24 -24.23
N ASP A 321 4.54 -23.50 -23.88
CA ASP A 321 3.70 -24.62 -24.26
C ASP A 321 2.81 -25.11 -23.12
N SER A 322 1.64 -25.65 -23.47
CA SER A 322 0.77 -26.37 -22.54
C SER A 322 0.29 -25.54 -21.33
N ASN A 323 0.18 -24.26 -21.47
CA ASN A 323 -0.40 -23.39 -20.44
C ASN A 323 -1.92 -23.46 -20.47
N THR A 324 -2.57 -23.36 -19.30
CA THR A 324 -4.01 -23.34 -19.15
C THR A 324 -4.45 -22.08 -18.39
N LEU A 325 -5.20 -21.20 -19.04
CA LEU A 325 -5.71 -19.98 -18.45
C LEU A 325 -7.24 -19.97 -18.47
N THR A 326 -7.85 -19.63 -17.35
CA THR A 326 -9.29 -19.38 -17.26
C THR A 326 -9.53 -18.02 -16.59
N LEU A 327 -9.83 -17.02 -17.39
CA LEU A 327 -9.79 -15.62 -16.98
C LEU A 327 -11.18 -14.99 -17.08
N VAL A 328 -11.69 -14.43 -15.99
CA VAL A 328 -13.02 -13.83 -15.95
C VAL A 328 -12.98 -12.42 -15.38
N GLN A 329 -13.63 -11.48 -16.04
CA GLN A 329 -13.84 -10.12 -15.56
C GLN A 329 -15.31 -9.75 -15.68
N LYS A 330 -15.96 -9.39 -14.57
CA LYS A 330 -17.35 -8.92 -14.56
C LYS A 330 -17.64 -8.01 -13.38
N ASN A 331 -18.52 -7.06 -13.57
CA ASN A 331 -19.02 -6.19 -12.52
C ASN A 331 -20.54 -6.30 -12.32
N SER A 332 -21.05 -5.71 -11.27
CA SER A 332 -22.46 -5.75 -10.90
C SER A 332 -23.19 -4.43 -11.21
N GLY A 333 -22.84 -3.76 -12.31
CA GLY A 333 -23.52 -2.55 -12.75
C GLY A 333 -22.84 -1.23 -12.38
N ASP A 334 -21.58 -1.25 -11.92
CA ASP A 334 -20.80 -0.04 -11.69
C ASP A 334 -19.98 0.33 -12.93
N SER A 335 -20.34 1.40 -13.61
CA SER A 335 -19.62 1.89 -14.79
C SER A 335 -18.17 2.33 -14.54
N ASN A 336 -17.77 2.46 -13.29
CA ASN A 336 -16.40 2.78 -12.90
C ASN A 336 -15.57 1.52 -12.57
N ALA A 337 -16.21 0.39 -12.40
CA ALA A 337 -15.56 -0.89 -12.12
C ALA A 337 -15.00 -1.54 -13.40
N LYS A 338 -14.11 -0.85 -14.05
CA LYS A 338 -13.40 -1.34 -15.24
C LYS A 338 -12.17 -2.12 -14.82
N HIS A 339 -12.31 -3.43 -14.75
CA HIS A 339 -11.22 -4.29 -14.37
C HIS A 339 -10.13 -4.28 -15.46
N PHE A 340 -8.91 -4.30 -15.03
CA PHE A 340 -7.76 -4.55 -15.87
C PHE A 340 -7.13 -5.89 -15.45
N MET A 341 -6.48 -6.57 -16.35
CA MET A 341 -5.68 -7.78 -16.11
C MET A 341 -4.34 -7.58 -16.83
N SER A 342 -3.50 -8.46 -16.93
CA SER A 342 -2.31 -8.54 -17.78
C SER A 342 -1.98 -10.01 -17.76
N ILE A 343 -1.00 -10.58 -17.50
CA ILE A 343 -0.55 -11.94 -17.26
C ILE A 343 0.81 -12.04 -17.91
N ASP A 344 1.26 -12.25 -18.89
CA ASP A 344 2.53 -12.50 -19.52
C ASP A 344 2.80 -14.04 -19.48
N ILE A 345 3.73 -14.66 -19.14
CA ILE A 345 4.03 -16.07 -18.87
C ILE A 345 5.47 -16.49 -19.29
N ASP A 346 5.95 -16.43 -20.49
CA ASP A 346 7.27 -16.89 -20.98
C ASP A 346 7.72 -18.31 -20.50
N ALA A 347 6.78 -19.19 -20.16
CA ALA A 347 7.06 -20.49 -19.56
C ALA A 347 6.00 -21.53 -19.92
N SER A 348 6.22 -22.80 -19.59
CA SER A 348 5.36 -23.90 -20.00
C SER A 348 4.68 -24.59 -18.82
N SER A 349 3.52 -25.18 -19.09
CA SER A 349 2.76 -26.00 -18.15
C SER A 349 2.27 -25.26 -16.91
N ASN A 350 1.91 -24.01 -17.02
CA ASN A 350 1.29 -23.22 -15.97
C ASN A 350 -0.25 -23.31 -16.02
N ASN A 351 -0.87 -23.22 -14.86
CA ASN A 351 -2.31 -23.14 -14.71
C ASN A 351 -2.62 -21.86 -13.92
N VAL A 352 -3.35 -20.94 -14.51
CA VAL A 352 -3.62 -19.63 -13.90
C VAL A 352 -5.10 -19.39 -13.92
N LEU A 353 -5.82 -19.33 -12.91
CA LEU A 353 -7.27 -19.22 -12.93
C LEU A 353 -7.79 -17.81 -12.81
N ALA A 354 -7.32 -16.85 -12.34
CA ALA A 354 -7.57 -15.42 -12.16
C ALA A 354 -9.02 -14.96 -12.20
N TYR A 355 -9.80 -14.52 -11.53
CA TYR A 355 -11.11 -13.87 -11.66
C TYR A 355 -10.93 -12.35 -11.54
N GLN A 356 -11.75 -11.55 -11.41
CA GLN A 356 -11.92 -10.17 -10.98
C GLN A 356 -13.41 -9.86 -11.03
N HIS A 357 -14.08 -9.85 -9.92
CA HIS A 357 -15.52 -9.86 -9.85
C HIS A 357 -16.08 -8.71 -9.01
N ASN A 358 -17.35 -8.39 -9.15
CA ASN A 358 -18.08 -7.33 -8.47
C ASN A 358 -17.59 -5.91 -8.77
N ASN A 359 -18.10 -4.94 -8.03
CA ASN A 359 -17.79 -3.53 -8.22
C ASN A 359 -16.40 -3.17 -7.71
N GLY A 360 -15.94 -1.96 -7.96
CA GLY A 360 -14.60 -1.50 -7.65
C GLY A 360 -13.58 -1.83 -8.73
N ALA A 361 -12.61 -0.95 -8.90
CA ALA A 361 -11.57 -1.13 -9.89
C ALA A 361 -10.55 -2.17 -9.41
N LYS A 362 -10.46 -3.29 -10.08
CA LYS A 362 -9.47 -4.32 -9.81
C LYS A 362 -8.33 -4.19 -10.83
N THR A 363 -7.13 -4.48 -10.42
CA THR A 363 -6.00 -4.48 -11.35
C THR A 363 -5.50 -5.90 -11.46
N LEU A 364 -4.47 -6.36 -11.48
CA LEU A 364 -3.85 -7.66 -11.42
C LEU A 364 -2.42 -7.51 -11.99
N PHE A 365 -1.93 -7.87 -12.92
CA PHE A 365 -0.66 -8.17 -13.59
C PHE A 365 -0.36 -9.66 -13.40
N VAL A 366 0.61 -10.22 -13.14
CA VAL A 366 1.11 -11.54 -12.81
C VAL A 366 2.54 -11.67 -13.31
N ASP A 367 2.93 -11.86 -14.44
CA ASP A 367 4.20 -12.16 -15.07
C ASP A 367 4.53 -13.68 -14.94
N ILE A 368 5.15 -14.43 -14.59
CA ILE A 368 5.41 -15.86 -14.37
C ILE A 368 6.84 -16.29 -14.67
N ASN A 369 7.34 -16.28 -15.84
CA ASN A 369 8.69 -16.63 -16.30
C ASN A 369 9.26 -18.00 -15.85
N ASN A 370 8.44 -18.92 -15.33
CA ASN A 370 8.84 -20.22 -14.84
C ASN A 370 7.81 -21.31 -15.12
N ASN A 371 8.21 -22.57 -15.06
CA ASN A 371 7.35 -23.69 -15.37
C ASN A 371 6.59 -24.22 -14.16
N SER A 372 5.41 -24.75 -14.36
CA SER A 372 4.61 -25.51 -13.39
C SER A 372 4.17 -24.72 -12.17
N ASN A 373 3.75 -23.49 -12.37
CA ASN A 373 3.02 -22.72 -11.37
C ASN A 373 1.54 -23.08 -11.39
N ASP A 374 0.84 -22.97 -10.28
CA ASP A 374 -0.63 -23.02 -10.24
C ASP A 374 -1.14 -21.63 -9.95
N VAL A 375 -1.55 -20.87 -9.42
CA VAL A 375 -1.66 -19.40 -9.21
C VAL A 375 -3.05 -18.90 -8.80
N ASP A 376 -4.10 -19.40 -8.98
CA ASP A 376 -5.50 -19.07 -8.71
C ASP A 376 -5.93 -17.57 -8.66
N ILE A 377 -5.80 -16.80 -7.72
CA ILE A 377 -6.08 -15.36 -7.48
C ILE A 377 -7.56 -14.97 -7.31
N PHE A 378 -8.39 -14.45 -7.43
CA PHE A 378 -9.82 -14.14 -7.37
C PHE A 378 -10.21 -12.65 -7.34
N GLN A 379 -9.86 -11.83 -6.40
CA GLN A 379 -10.20 -10.42 -6.24
C GLN A 379 -11.71 -10.09 -6.29
N TYR A 380 -12.50 -10.65 -5.42
CA TYR A 380 -13.94 -10.36 -5.27
C TYR A 380 -14.24 -9.00 -4.59
N GLY A 381 -15.37 -8.87 -3.97
CA GLY A 381 -15.76 -7.74 -3.14
C GLY A 381 -16.01 -6.43 -3.90
N THR A 382 -16.38 -5.39 -3.17
CA THR A 382 -16.67 -4.08 -3.74
C THR A 382 -15.49 -3.10 -3.66
N GLY A 383 -14.40 -3.49 -3.02
CA GLY A 383 -13.18 -2.71 -2.91
C GLY A 383 -12.38 -2.64 -4.21
N SER A 384 -11.52 -1.66 -4.30
CA SER A 384 -10.56 -1.57 -5.39
C SER A 384 -9.29 -2.32 -4.99
N HIS A 385 -9.15 -3.53 -5.48
CA HIS A 385 -7.96 -4.34 -5.21
C HIS A 385 -6.88 -4.06 -6.25
N PHE A 386 -5.66 -4.22 -5.85
CA PHE A 386 -4.51 -4.26 -6.73
C PHE A 386 -3.85 -5.63 -6.56
N LEU A 387 -2.88 -6.00 -7.24
CA LEU A 387 -2.03 -7.16 -7.05
C LEU A 387 -0.74 -6.89 -7.81
N ASP A 388 0.12 -7.75 -8.02
CA ASP A 388 1.31 -7.64 -8.88
C ASP A 388 1.81 -9.06 -9.20
N VAL A 389 2.23 -9.83 -8.34
CA VAL A 389 2.72 -11.21 -8.31
C VAL A 389 4.16 -11.36 -8.80
N LEU A 390 4.56 -11.61 -9.89
CA LEU A 390 5.81 -11.85 -10.58
C LEU A 390 6.28 -13.32 -10.58
N LEU A 391 6.46 -14.06 -9.68
CA LEU A 391 6.95 -15.45 -9.57
C LEU A 391 8.41 -15.73 -9.96
N ASP A 392 8.97 -15.25 -11.00
CA ASP A 392 10.33 -15.37 -11.55
C ASP A 392 11.21 -16.58 -11.05
N THR A 393 12.21 -16.87 -11.73
CA THR A 393 13.33 -17.80 -11.69
C THR A 393 13.38 -18.98 -10.71
N GLY A 394 13.33 -20.19 -11.17
CA GLY A 394 13.81 -21.35 -10.44
C GLY A 394 13.06 -22.64 -10.77
N ASN A 395 13.59 -23.74 -10.52
CA ASN A 395 13.14 -25.04 -10.97
C ASN A 395 12.05 -25.66 -10.10
N SER A 396 10.95 -24.99 -9.78
CA SER A 396 9.96 -25.62 -8.94
C SER A 396 8.57 -25.07 -8.97
N ALA A 397 7.65 -25.92 -8.56
CA ALA A 397 6.25 -25.63 -8.45
C ALA A 397 5.99 -24.52 -7.42
N HIS A 398 5.26 -23.52 -7.82
CA HIS A 398 4.58 -22.61 -6.94
C HIS A 398 3.10 -23.02 -6.93
N ASP A 399 2.47 -22.91 -5.81
CA ASP A 399 1.02 -22.95 -5.69
C ASP A 399 0.69 -21.56 -5.20
N VAL A 400 -0.20 -20.80 -5.23
CA VAL A 400 -0.17 -19.39 -4.81
C VAL A 400 -1.48 -18.90 -4.22
N ASP A 401 -2.59 -19.29 -4.60
CA ASP A 401 -3.96 -18.98 -4.19
C ASP A 401 -4.38 -17.49 -4.19
N ILE A 402 -4.15 -16.69 -3.30
CA ILE A 402 -4.50 -15.29 -3.06
C ILE A 402 -5.99 -14.97 -2.85
N THR A 403 -6.78 -14.38 -2.83
CA THR A 403 -8.23 -14.09 -2.75
C THR A 403 -8.59 -12.60 -2.76
N GLN A 404 -8.24 -11.76 -1.87
CA GLN A 404 -8.58 -10.33 -1.75
C GLN A 404 -10.08 -9.99 -1.86
N ASP A 405 -10.92 -10.48 -1.00
CA ASP A 405 -12.36 -10.17 -0.92
C ASP A 405 -12.65 -8.94 -0.02
N GLY A 406 -13.90 -8.54 0.09
CA GLY A 406 -14.36 -7.50 0.99
C GLY A 406 -14.60 -6.13 0.36
N ALA A 407 -14.96 -5.16 1.18
CA ALA A 407 -15.23 -3.79 0.76
C ALA A 407 -13.99 -2.88 0.87
N GLY A 408 -12.94 -3.32 1.55
CA GLY A 408 -11.67 -2.63 1.64
C GLY A 408 -10.90 -2.63 0.33
N SER A 409 -10.08 -1.63 0.09
CA SER A 409 -9.16 -1.63 -1.05
C SER A 409 -7.85 -2.28 -0.61
N HIS A 410 -7.60 -3.49 -1.09
CA HIS A 410 -6.42 -4.25 -0.73
C HIS A 410 -5.34 -4.08 -1.80
N GLY A 411 -4.10 -3.98 -1.38
CA GLY A 411 -2.96 -4.16 -2.25
C GLY A 411 -2.38 -5.57 -2.03
N ALA A 412 -1.55 -6.07 -2.87
CA ALA A 412 -0.66 -7.18 -2.60
C ALA A 412 0.47 -7.03 -3.61
N LYS A 413 1.65 -7.23 -3.33
CA LYS A 413 2.72 -7.38 -4.28
C LYS A 413 3.38 -8.67 -3.90
N VAL A 414 3.79 -9.55 -4.58
CA VAL A 414 4.17 -10.88 -4.13
C VAL A 414 5.63 -11.14 -4.48
N ASP A 415 6.13 -11.46 -5.51
CA ASP A 415 7.47 -11.69 -6.02
C ASP A 415 8.03 -13.09 -5.74
N LEU A 416 8.09 -13.96 -5.25
CA LEU A 416 8.41 -15.36 -5.00
C LEU A 416 9.57 -16.02 -5.78
N SER A 417 10.65 -15.45 -6.09
CA SER A 417 11.72 -16.03 -6.92
C SER A 417 12.42 -17.30 -6.37
N GLY A 418 12.11 -18.49 -6.86
CA GLY A 418 12.90 -19.74 -6.80
C GLY A 418 12.61 -20.74 -5.68
N TYR A 419 12.53 -22.04 -6.04
CA TYR A 419 12.23 -23.22 -5.21
C TYR A 419 10.88 -23.22 -4.47
N SER A 420 10.19 -24.30 -4.51
CA SER A 420 8.90 -24.67 -3.93
C SER A 420 8.27 -23.69 -2.96
N TYR A 421 7.17 -23.09 -3.34
CA TYR A 421 6.26 -22.35 -2.47
C TYR A 421 4.91 -23.03 -2.38
N ASP A 422 4.17 -22.71 -1.40
CA ASP A 422 2.76 -22.87 -1.19
C ASP A 422 2.42 -21.54 -0.49
N PHE A 423 1.61 -20.68 -1.03
CA PHE A 423 1.58 -19.30 -0.51
C PHE A 423 0.15 -18.94 -0.20
N ASP A 424 -0.66 -18.92 0.21
CA ASP A 424 -2.02 -18.50 0.43
C ASP A 424 -2.22 -17.01 0.58
N LEU A 425 -2.70 -16.18 0.80
CA LEU A 425 -2.90 -14.80 1.22
C LEU A 425 -4.37 -14.49 1.52
N THR A 426 -5.26 -14.40 1.60
CA THR A 426 -6.68 -14.07 1.79
C THR A 426 -6.95 -12.60 2.16
N GLN A 427 -6.89 -11.71 2.37
CA GLN A 427 -7.28 -10.31 2.71
C GLN A 427 -8.81 -10.03 2.71
N ASN A 428 -9.59 -10.74 3.44
CA ASN A 428 -11.06 -10.55 3.49
C ASN A 428 -11.44 -9.52 4.57
N SER A 429 -11.60 -8.25 4.23
CA SER A 429 -11.90 -7.20 5.18
C SER A 429 -12.75 -6.07 4.62
N GLY A 430 -13.51 -5.41 5.49
CA GLY A 430 -14.17 -4.14 5.20
C GLY A 430 -13.24 -2.94 5.21
N THR A 431 -12.00 -3.09 5.71
CA THR A 431 -10.97 -2.05 5.76
C THR A 431 -9.86 -2.35 4.76
N SER A 432 -9.23 -1.30 4.23
CA SER A 432 -8.11 -1.46 3.30
C SER A 432 -6.90 -2.08 3.98
N GLN A 433 -6.27 -3.03 3.35
CA GLN A 433 -5.11 -3.75 3.84
C GLN A 433 -4.03 -3.84 2.76
N ASN A 434 -2.79 -3.90 3.17
CA ASN A 434 -1.66 -4.04 2.27
C ASN A 434 -0.84 -5.26 2.59
N TYR A 435 -0.15 -5.73 1.58
CA TYR A 435 0.82 -6.79 1.74
C TYR A 435 2.02 -6.56 0.81
N THR A 436 3.12 -7.12 1.16
CA THR A 436 4.28 -7.29 0.30
C THR A 436 4.93 -8.58 0.77
N VAL A 437 5.12 -9.54 -0.11
CA VAL A 437 5.77 -10.79 0.26
C VAL A 437 7.17 -10.72 -0.31
N ASP A 438 7.90 -10.67 -0.94
CA ASP A 438 9.29 -10.76 -1.33
C ASP A 438 9.92 -12.01 -0.69
N GLY A 439 9.92 -13.09 -1.36
CA GLY A 439 10.33 -14.37 -0.81
C GLY A 439 11.37 -15.09 -1.64
N ILE A 440 12.62 -15.02 -1.32
CA ILE A 440 13.64 -15.90 -1.88
C ILE A 440 13.80 -17.12 -0.96
N CYS A 441 13.23 -18.26 -1.33
CA CYS A 441 13.38 -19.49 -0.57
C CYS A 441 14.35 -20.48 -1.19
N GLY A 442 15.53 -20.30 -1.35
CA GLY A 442 16.53 -21.13 -2.03
C GLY A 442 16.75 -22.56 -1.52
N GLN A 443 15.72 -23.29 -1.09
CA GLN A 443 15.81 -24.66 -0.60
C GLN A 443 14.83 -25.62 -1.27
N SER A 444 15.32 -26.74 -1.75
CA SER A 444 14.46 -27.83 -2.18
C SER A 444 13.70 -28.41 -0.99
N GLY A 445 12.43 -28.13 -0.84
CA GLY A 445 11.62 -28.74 0.20
C GLY A 445 10.65 -27.84 0.95
N GLY A 446 10.27 -26.73 0.38
CA GLY A 446 9.08 -26.01 0.81
C GLY A 446 9.31 -24.73 1.59
N CYS A 447 8.60 -23.74 1.15
CA CYS A 447 8.36 -22.51 1.90
C CYS A 447 6.86 -22.37 1.95
N THR A 448 6.24 -22.57 3.03
CA THR A 448 4.84 -22.19 3.20
C THR A 448 4.79 -20.83 3.85
N LEU A 449 3.98 -19.94 3.33
CA LEU A 449 3.73 -18.64 3.95
C LEU A 449 2.23 -18.35 3.91
N SER A 450 1.49 -18.72 4.86
CA SER A 450 0.08 -18.36 4.95
C SER A 450 -0.11 -17.01 5.62
N THR A 451 -1.01 -16.21 5.14
CA THR A 451 -1.40 -14.97 5.78
C THR A 451 -2.91 -14.80 5.68
N THR A 452 -3.58 -14.38 6.67
CA THR A 452 -5.00 -14.07 6.63
C THR A 452 -5.21 -12.75 7.36
N GLN A 453 -5.78 -11.77 6.71
CA GLN A 453 -6.10 -10.47 7.30
C GLN A 453 -7.62 -10.29 7.26
N ASN A 454 -8.33 -10.50 8.34
CA ASN A 454 -9.79 -10.41 8.46
C ASN A 454 -10.22 -9.11 9.13
#